data_5f8eb97a45ca586bb2c69185753d91f1
#
_entry.id   5f8eb97a45ca586bb2c69185753d91f1
#
_cell.length_a   1.000
_cell.length_b   1.000
_cell.length_c   1.000
_cell.angle_alpha   90.00
_cell.angle_beta   90.00
_cell.angle_gamma   90.00
#
_symmetry.space_group_name_H-M   'P 1'
#
loop_
_entity.id
_entity.type
_entity.pdbx_description
1 polymer ?
#
loop_
_entity_poly.entity_id
_entity_poly.type
_entity_poly.pdbx_seq_one_letter_code
_entity_poly.pdbx_strand_id
1 'polypeptide(L)'
;MTSRVYVALRVDAAPERAFRVFVDEIEAWWRPSPIFPTTPRVPGRLAFEGGEGGRLVETLANGKRFELGRITAWEPPSRLVFSWRQASFPPDLRTEVEVSFEAVGGQTRVSIEHRGFTALPADSAARHGFPDGVLQMRLAEWWQAQLAAVARRASG
;
A
#
# COMPACT_ATOMS: atom_id res chain seq x y z
N MET A 1 -11.57 -7.99 -17.99
CA MET A 1 -11.75 -6.75 -17.22
C MET A 1 -10.86 -6.75 -16.01
N THR A 2 -10.00 -5.75 -15.90
CA THR A 2 -9.13 -5.62 -14.74
C THR A 2 -9.83 -4.77 -13.69
N SER A 3 -9.97 -5.26 -12.49
CA SER A 3 -10.44 -4.40 -11.42
C SER A 3 -9.27 -3.63 -10.81
N ARG A 4 -9.57 -2.41 -10.42
CA ARG A 4 -8.62 -1.55 -9.74
C ARG A 4 -9.35 -0.74 -8.68
N VAL A 5 -8.60 -0.41 -7.64
CA VAL A 5 -9.04 0.52 -6.62
C VAL A 5 -8.24 1.79 -6.79
N TYR A 6 -8.92 2.92 -6.84
CA TYR A 6 -8.28 4.23 -6.94
C TYR A 6 -8.77 5.11 -5.81
N VAL A 7 -7.85 5.65 -5.04
CA VAL A 7 -8.16 6.61 -3.98
C VAL A 7 -7.18 7.77 -4.07
N ALA A 8 -7.60 8.94 -3.64
CA ALA A 8 -6.74 10.12 -3.63
C ALA A 8 -7.10 11.01 -2.47
N LEU A 9 -6.09 11.74 -1.97
CA LEU A 9 -6.27 12.68 -0.87
C LEU A 9 -5.27 13.81 -1.02
N ARG A 10 -5.66 15.03 -0.63
CA ARG A 10 -4.72 16.14 -0.57
C ARG A 10 -3.99 16.12 0.76
N VAL A 11 -2.66 16.32 0.67
CA VAL A 11 -1.76 16.37 1.81
C VAL A 11 -1.18 17.77 1.89
N ASP A 12 -1.20 18.36 3.07
CA ASP A 12 -0.70 19.72 3.28
C ASP A 12 0.82 19.70 3.46
N ALA A 13 1.51 19.35 2.40
CA ALA A 13 2.97 19.27 2.34
C ALA A 13 3.40 19.24 0.88
N ALA A 14 4.67 19.58 0.61
CA ALA A 14 5.25 19.47 -0.71
C ALA A 14 5.42 18.00 -1.12
N PRO A 15 5.49 17.69 -2.44
CA PRO A 15 5.67 16.32 -2.89
C PRO A 15 6.88 15.60 -2.29
N GLU A 16 8.00 16.31 -2.11
CA GLU A 16 9.21 15.72 -1.54
C GLU A 16 8.97 15.22 -0.12
N ARG A 17 8.24 15.98 0.69
CA ARG A 17 7.92 15.57 2.05
C ARG A 17 6.89 14.44 2.05
N ALA A 18 5.85 14.54 1.23
CA ALA A 18 4.81 13.52 1.14
C ALA A 18 5.42 12.18 0.71
N PHE A 19 6.30 12.20 -0.26
CA PHE A 19 7.01 11.01 -0.73
C PHE A 19 7.87 10.40 0.38
N ARG A 20 8.65 11.24 1.06
CA ARG A 20 9.53 10.80 2.14
C ARG A 20 8.74 10.20 3.30
N VAL A 21 7.63 10.82 3.68
CA VAL A 21 6.76 10.28 4.73
C VAL A 21 6.20 8.93 4.33
N PHE A 22 5.72 8.81 3.08
CA PHE A 22 5.18 7.55 2.59
C PHE A 22 6.20 6.43 2.67
N VAL A 23 7.42 6.69 2.20
CA VAL A 23 8.46 5.65 2.09
C VAL A 23 9.22 5.46 3.39
N ASP A 24 9.81 6.54 3.92
CA ASP A 24 10.75 6.43 5.03
C ASP A 24 10.07 6.30 6.39
N GLU A 25 8.81 6.72 6.48
CA GLU A 25 8.07 6.74 7.74
C GLU A 25 6.84 5.83 7.70
N ILE A 26 6.88 4.81 6.86
CA ILE A 26 5.74 3.88 6.73
C ILE A 26 5.36 3.25 8.07
N GLU A 27 6.34 2.95 8.89
CA GLU A 27 6.10 2.38 10.22
C GLU A 27 5.22 3.31 11.08
N ALA A 28 5.33 4.63 10.89
CA ALA A 28 4.60 5.60 11.68
C ALA A 28 3.14 5.77 11.24
N TRP A 29 2.85 5.61 9.94
CA TRP A 29 1.49 5.85 9.44
C TRP A 29 0.72 4.59 9.08
N TRP A 30 1.38 3.46 8.87
CA TRP A 30 0.70 2.22 8.47
C TRP A 30 -0.32 1.79 9.51
N ARG A 31 -1.54 1.48 9.04
CA ARG A 31 -2.63 0.99 9.89
C ARG A 31 -2.92 -0.46 9.56
N PRO A 32 -2.66 -1.40 10.48
CA PRO A 32 -3.02 -2.80 10.25
C PRO A 32 -4.53 -2.95 10.10
N SER A 33 -4.94 -3.94 9.32
CA SER A 33 -6.36 -4.23 9.10
C SER A 33 -6.62 -5.70 9.41
N PRO A 34 -7.70 -6.04 10.13
CA PRO A 34 -8.08 -7.42 10.34
C PRO A 34 -8.61 -8.08 9.06
N ILE A 35 -9.06 -7.29 8.08
CA ILE A 35 -9.57 -7.82 6.82
C ILE A 35 -8.44 -8.09 5.84
N PHE A 36 -7.41 -7.23 5.83
CA PHE A 36 -6.29 -7.33 4.91
C PHE A 36 -4.96 -7.42 5.68
N PRO A 37 -4.77 -8.50 6.46
CA PRO A 37 -3.53 -8.65 7.22
C PRO A 37 -2.36 -8.93 6.29
N THR A 38 -1.23 -8.32 6.56
CA THR A 38 -0.01 -8.57 5.79
C THR A 38 0.57 -9.94 6.12
N THR A 39 0.51 -10.32 7.40
CA THR A 39 0.92 -11.64 7.87
C THR A 39 -0.19 -12.23 8.74
N PRO A 40 -0.20 -13.57 8.94
CA PRO A 40 -1.36 -14.24 9.56
C PRO A 40 -1.58 -13.95 11.04
N ARG A 41 -0.62 -13.40 11.73
CA ARG A 41 -0.69 -13.21 13.18
C ARG A 41 -0.55 -11.74 13.55
N VAL A 42 0.19 -11.47 14.59
CA VAL A 42 0.42 -10.09 15.06
C VAL A 42 1.19 -9.31 13.98
N PRO A 43 0.73 -8.09 13.63
CA PRO A 43 1.44 -7.27 12.65
C PRO A 43 2.88 -7.00 13.07
N GLY A 44 3.79 -7.02 12.10
CA GLY A 44 5.17 -6.64 12.30
C GLY A 44 5.41 -5.19 11.93
N ARG A 45 6.67 -4.86 11.70
CA ARG A 45 7.10 -3.51 11.34
C ARG A 45 7.44 -3.46 9.86
N LEU A 46 6.84 -2.50 9.15
CA LEU A 46 7.01 -2.35 7.72
C LEU A 46 8.14 -1.39 7.39
N ALA A 47 8.90 -1.71 6.36
CA ALA A 47 9.92 -0.82 5.84
C ALA A 47 10.11 -1.02 4.33
N PHE A 48 10.27 0.08 3.60
CA PHE A 48 10.78 0.03 2.23
C PHE A 48 12.30 -0.02 2.31
N GLU A 49 12.91 -0.98 1.62
CA GLU A 49 14.36 -1.16 1.61
C GLU A 49 14.91 -0.99 0.20
N GLY A 50 15.90 -0.13 0.05
CA GLY A 50 16.47 0.22 -1.24
C GLY A 50 15.57 1.22 -1.97
N GLY A 51 15.93 1.57 -3.18
CA GLY A 51 15.11 2.36 -4.09
C GLY A 51 14.62 1.46 -5.21
N GLU A 52 14.97 1.81 -6.45
CA GLU A 52 14.64 0.96 -7.59
C GLU A 52 15.21 -0.44 -7.40
N GLY A 53 14.39 -1.45 -7.63
CA GLY A 53 14.78 -2.84 -7.41
C GLY A 53 14.76 -3.25 -5.94
N GLY A 54 14.38 -2.35 -5.04
CA GLY A 54 14.23 -2.65 -3.62
C GLY A 54 12.94 -3.39 -3.30
N ARG A 55 12.58 -3.42 -2.04
CA ARG A 55 11.43 -4.21 -1.59
C ARG A 55 10.72 -3.58 -0.39
N LEU A 56 9.47 -3.98 -0.20
CA LEU A 56 8.70 -3.69 0.99
C LEU A 56 8.71 -4.94 1.87
N VAL A 57 9.16 -4.81 3.10
CA VAL A 57 9.37 -5.93 4.01
C VAL A 57 8.66 -5.70 5.33
N GLU A 58 8.07 -6.74 5.87
CA GLU A 58 7.55 -6.76 7.24
C GLU A 58 8.47 -7.61 8.11
N THR A 59 8.95 -7.03 9.22
CA THR A 59 9.78 -7.74 10.20
C THR A 59 8.92 -8.08 11.40
N LEU A 60 8.81 -9.36 11.70
CA LEU A 60 8.00 -9.86 12.81
C LEU A 60 8.77 -9.79 14.13
N ALA A 61 8.04 -9.90 15.26
CA ALA A 61 8.63 -9.82 16.60
C ALA A 61 9.72 -10.86 16.84
N ASN A 62 9.63 -12.02 16.19
CA ASN A 62 10.64 -13.10 16.31
C ASN A 62 11.85 -12.90 15.38
N GLY A 63 11.90 -11.77 14.67
CA GLY A 63 12.98 -11.47 13.73
C GLY A 63 12.78 -12.02 12.33
N LYS A 64 11.76 -12.82 12.08
CA LYS A 64 11.46 -13.30 10.74
C LYS A 64 11.00 -12.15 9.85
N ARG A 65 11.39 -12.20 8.59
CA ARG A 65 11.10 -11.15 7.61
C ARG A 65 10.24 -11.72 6.48
N PHE A 66 9.21 -10.96 6.11
CA PHE A 66 8.30 -11.34 5.05
C PHE A 66 8.32 -10.26 3.97
N GLU A 67 8.65 -10.65 2.73
CA GLU A 67 8.65 -9.72 1.60
C GLU A 67 7.22 -9.55 1.08
N LEU A 68 6.66 -8.35 1.28
CA LEU A 68 5.33 -8.01 0.79
C LEU A 68 5.33 -7.63 -0.68
N GLY A 69 6.42 -7.07 -1.17
CA GLY A 69 6.50 -6.66 -2.57
C GLY A 69 7.88 -6.16 -2.96
N ARG A 70 8.01 -5.90 -4.27
CA ARG A 70 9.22 -5.35 -4.86
C ARG A 70 8.92 -4.03 -5.53
N ILE A 71 9.85 -3.10 -5.41
CA ILE A 71 9.74 -1.79 -6.05
C ILE A 71 10.09 -1.94 -7.52
N THR A 72 9.13 -1.67 -8.40
CA THR A 72 9.30 -1.79 -9.84
C THR A 72 9.44 -0.44 -10.55
N ALA A 73 9.05 0.65 -9.90
CA ALA A 73 9.34 2.00 -10.38
C ALA A 73 9.65 2.88 -9.17
N TRP A 74 10.70 3.67 -9.29
CA TRP A 74 11.20 4.55 -8.23
C TRP A 74 11.52 5.90 -8.85
N GLU A 75 10.59 6.84 -8.72
CA GLU A 75 10.69 8.16 -9.36
C GLU A 75 10.37 9.27 -8.35
N PRO A 76 11.21 9.43 -7.29
CA PRO A 76 10.94 10.47 -6.31
C PRO A 76 11.08 11.87 -6.92
N PRO A 77 10.27 12.83 -6.53
CA PRO A 77 9.20 12.72 -5.54
C PRO A 77 7.82 12.47 -6.17
N SER A 78 7.76 11.95 -7.39
CA SER A 78 6.53 11.92 -8.20
C SER A 78 5.79 10.60 -8.18
N ARG A 79 6.52 9.48 -8.17
CA ARG A 79 5.87 8.19 -8.42
C ARG A 79 6.64 7.03 -7.80
N LEU A 80 5.88 6.06 -7.30
CA LEU A 80 6.39 4.82 -6.73
C LEU A 80 5.46 3.69 -7.16
N VAL A 81 6.01 2.60 -7.68
CA VAL A 81 5.21 1.40 -8.00
C VAL A 81 5.87 0.21 -7.34
N PHE A 82 5.07 -0.59 -6.67
CA PHE A 82 5.56 -1.81 -6.06
C PHE A 82 4.52 -2.91 -6.18
N SER A 83 4.98 -4.16 -6.24
CA SER A 83 4.09 -5.31 -6.19
C SER A 83 3.62 -5.49 -4.74
N TRP A 84 2.48 -6.15 -4.59
CA TRP A 84 1.89 -6.38 -3.26
C TRP A 84 1.44 -7.83 -3.15
N ARG A 85 1.88 -8.48 -2.09
CA ARG A 85 1.47 -9.84 -1.76
C ARG A 85 1.30 -9.96 -0.26
N GLN A 86 0.10 -10.23 0.19
CA GLN A 86 -0.12 -10.55 1.61
C GLN A 86 -0.10 -12.08 1.79
N ALA A 87 0.08 -12.50 3.04
CA ALA A 87 0.27 -13.94 3.33
C ALA A 87 -0.92 -14.80 2.90
N SER A 88 -2.12 -14.22 2.85
CA SER A 88 -3.34 -14.93 2.43
C SER A 88 -3.46 -15.12 0.92
N PHE A 89 -2.57 -14.51 0.14
CA PHE A 89 -2.59 -14.69 -1.32
C PHE A 89 -2.01 -16.06 -1.70
N PRO A 90 -2.46 -16.64 -2.83
CA PRO A 90 -1.77 -17.79 -3.41
C PRO A 90 -0.29 -17.47 -3.65
N PRO A 91 0.61 -18.48 -3.56
CA PRO A 91 2.07 -18.20 -3.59
C PRO A 91 2.58 -17.45 -4.80
N ASP A 92 1.98 -17.68 -5.96
CA ASP A 92 2.44 -17.07 -7.21
C ASP A 92 1.70 -15.80 -7.59
N LEU A 93 0.73 -15.39 -6.77
CA LEU A 93 -0.08 -14.23 -7.09
C LEU A 93 0.54 -12.97 -6.52
N ARG A 94 0.61 -11.93 -7.35
CA ARG A 94 1.00 -10.58 -6.96
C ARG A 94 -0.03 -9.61 -7.48
N THR A 95 -0.33 -8.58 -6.70
CA THR A 95 -1.04 -7.41 -7.17
C THR A 95 -0.05 -6.26 -7.29
N GLU A 96 -0.49 -5.11 -7.75
CA GLU A 96 0.40 -3.97 -7.96
C GLU A 96 -0.20 -2.72 -7.38
N VAL A 97 0.64 -1.92 -6.73
CA VAL A 97 0.24 -0.64 -6.12
C VAL A 97 1.07 0.46 -6.76
N GLU A 98 0.39 1.43 -7.35
CA GLU A 98 1.03 2.63 -7.88
C GLU A 98 0.64 3.84 -7.05
N VAL A 99 1.63 4.59 -6.58
CA VAL A 99 1.43 5.79 -5.78
C VAL A 99 1.97 6.98 -6.55
N SER A 100 1.14 8.00 -6.71
CA SER A 100 1.52 9.24 -7.43
C SER A 100 1.43 10.42 -6.48
N PHE A 101 2.37 11.35 -6.63
CA PHE A 101 2.49 12.55 -5.80
C PHE A 101 2.53 13.76 -6.73
N GLU A 102 1.43 14.49 -6.81
CA GLU A 102 1.28 15.60 -7.74
C GLU A 102 1.12 16.91 -6.97
N ALA A 103 1.96 17.90 -7.29
CA ALA A 103 1.85 19.20 -6.67
C ALA A 103 0.56 19.91 -7.12
N VAL A 104 -0.22 20.42 -6.16
CA VAL A 104 -1.45 21.16 -6.42
C VAL A 104 -1.43 22.39 -5.50
N GLY A 105 -1.02 23.53 -6.06
CA GLY A 105 -0.80 24.71 -5.23
C GLY A 105 0.30 24.44 -4.21
N GLY A 106 0.07 24.78 -2.96
CA GLY A 106 1.02 24.48 -1.87
C GLY A 106 0.88 23.08 -1.27
N GLN A 107 0.03 22.24 -1.88
CA GLN A 107 -0.28 20.91 -1.35
C GLN A 107 0.14 19.84 -2.34
N THR A 108 0.00 18.58 -1.95
CA THR A 108 0.25 17.44 -2.81
C THR A 108 -1.00 16.57 -2.88
N ARG A 109 -1.40 16.22 -4.09
CA ARG A 109 -2.40 15.18 -4.28
C ARG A 109 -1.67 13.85 -4.29
N VAL A 110 -1.94 13.02 -3.30
CA VAL A 110 -1.41 11.66 -3.23
C VAL A 110 -2.51 10.73 -3.67
N SER A 111 -2.23 9.91 -4.68
CA SER A 111 -3.19 8.95 -5.19
C SER A 111 -2.59 7.55 -5.16
N ILE A 112 -3.45 6.57 -4.93
CA ILE A 112 -3.09 5.16 -4.94
C ILE A 112 -3.99 4.43 -5.91
N GLU A 113 -3.39 3.66 -6.81
CA GLU A 113 -4.09 2.71 -7.67
C GLU A 113 -3.59 1.31 -7.33
N HIS A 114 -4.47 0.47 -6.82
CA HIS A 114 -4.18 -0.92 -6.51
C HIS A 114 -4.93 -1.79 -7.51
N ARG A 115 -4.21 -2.59 -8.27
CA ARG A 115 -4.77 -3.34 -9.39
C ARG A 115 -4.30 -4.79 -9.39
N GLY A 116 -5.03 -5.65 -10.09
CA GLY A 116 -4.67 -7.05 -10.29
C GLY A 116 -5.32 -8.03 -9.31
N PHE A 117 -6.13 -7.56 -8.37
CA PHE A 117 -6.73 -8.46 -7.37
C PHE A 117 -7.90 -9.29 -7.91
N THR A 118 -8.40 -9.02 -9.13
CA THR A 118 -9.39 -9.90 -9.77
C THR A 118 -8.81 -11.28 -10.08
N ALA A 119 -7.50 -11.40 -10.15
CA ALA A 119 -6.85 -12.70 -10.33
C ALA A 119 -6.96 -13.58 -9.09
N LEU A 120 -7.36 -13.04 -7.93
CA LEU A 120 -7.60 -13.85 -6.74
C LEU A 120 -8.77 -14.79 -6.98
N PRO A 121 -8.61 -16.11 -6.70
CA PRO A 121 -9.72 -17.05 -6.82
C PRO A 121 -10.89 -16.63 -5.93
N ALA A 122 -12.11 -16.94 -6.38
CA ALA A 122 -13.33 -16.55 -5.65
C ALA A 122 -13.37 -17.12 -4.23
N ASP A 123 -12.75 -18.26 -4.01
CA ASP A 123 -12.70 -18.94 -2.71
C ASP A 123 -11.45 -18.60 -1.90
N SER A 124 -10.62 -17.67 -2.40
CA SER A 124 -9.41 -17.27 -1.68
C SER A 124 -9.75 -16.64 -0.33
N ALA A 125 -8.97 -16.98 0.69
CA ALA A 125 -9.10 -16.38 2.02
C ALA A 125 -8.94 -14.85 1.97
N ALA A 126 -8.15 -14.35 1.03
CA ALA A 126 -7.93 -12.91 0.89
C ALA A 126 -9.19 -12.15 0.48
N ARG A 127 -10.18 -12.81 -0.08
CA ARG A 127 -11.45 -12.18 -0.45
C ARG A 127 -12.48 -12.16 0.67
N HIS A 128 -12.29 -12.93 1.71
CA HIS A 128 -13.24 -13.04 2.82
C HIS A 128 -14.68 -13.33 2.36
N GLY A 129 -14.82 -14.04 1.22
CA GLY A 129 -16.13 -14.33 0.65
C GLY A 129 -16.77 -13.15 -0.07
N PHE A 130 -16.09 -12.01 -0.21
CA PHE A 130 -16.66 -10.83 -0.83
C PHE A 130 -16.71 -10.98 -2.36
N PRO A 131 -17.84 -10.60 -3.00
CA PRO A 131 -17.85 -10.37 -4.44
C PRO A 131 -16.90 -9.23 -4.83
N ASP A 132 -16.52 -9.15 -6.11
CA ASP A 132 -15.56 -8.16 -6.59
C ASP A 132 -15.92 -6.72 -6.20
N GLY A 133 -17.19 -6.34 -6.34
CA GLY A 133 -17.60 -4.98 -6.00
C GLY A 133 -17.44 -4.65 -4.52
N VAL A 134 -17.76 -5.59 -3.65
CA VAL A 134 -17.60 -5.42 -2.21
C VAL A 134 -16.13 -5.41 -1.83
N LEU A 135 -15.32 -6.30 -2.42
CA LEU A 135 -13.88 -6.32 -2.21
C LEU A 135 -13.25 -5.00 -2.59
N GLN A 136 -13.62 -4.45 -3.76
CA GLN A 136 -13.12 -3.15 -4.21
C GLN A 136 -13.46 -2.04 -3.22
N MET A 137 -14.70 -2.03 -2.72
CA MET A 137 -15.13 -1.03 -1.75
C MET A 137 -14.33 -1.12 -0.45
N ARG A 138 -14.11 -2.33 0.05
CA ARG A 138 -13.34 -2.55 1.28
C ARG A 138 -11.88 -2.15 1.13
N LEU A 139 -11.29 -2.46 -0.01
CA LEU A 139 -9.92 -2.05 -0.31
C LEU A 139 -9.82 -0.52 -0.42
N ALA A 140 -10.80 0.12 -1.04
CA ALA A 140 -10.82 1.58 -1.14
C ALA A 140 -10.92 2.23 0.24
N GLU A 141 -11.78 1.72 1.11
CA GLU A 141 -11.89 2.20 2.48
C GLU A 141 -10.57 2.06 3.24
N TRP A 142 -9.91 0.91 3.06
CA TRP A 142 -8.62 0.65 3.69
C TRP A 142 -7.55 1.63 3.21
N TRP A 143 -7.43 1.82 1.89
CA TRP A 143 -6.44 2.75 1.35
C TRP A 143 -6.76 4.21 1.72
N GLN A 144 -8.05 4.58 1.81
CA GLN A 144 -8.42 5.91 2.27
C GLN A 144 -7.94 6.16 3.70
N ALA A 145 -8.10 5.18 4.57
CA ALA A 145 -7.61 5.28 5.96
C ALA A 145 -6.09 5.40 6.00
N GLN A 146 -5.38 4.66 5.13
CA GLN A 146 -3.93 4.75 5.04
C GLN A 146 -3.48 6.14 4.58
N LEU A 147 -4.12 6.68 3.54
CA LEU A 147 -3.79 8.02 3.05
C LEU A 147 -4.10 9.10 4.09
N ALA A 148 -5.18 8.94 4.85
CA ALA A 148 -5.47 9.88 5.93
C ALA A 148 -4.37 9.88 6.99
N ALA A 149 -3.79 8.73 7.29
CA ALA A 149 -2.66 8.62 8.21
C ALA A 149 -1.41 9.29 7.64
N VAL A 150 -1.15 9.10 6.34
CA VAL A 150 -0.04 9.79 5.65
C VAL A 150 -0.24 11.31 5.74
N ALA A 151 -1.44 11.78 5.48
CA ALA A 151 -1.75 13.21 5.51
C ALA A 151 -1.50 13.82 6.89
N ARG A 152 -1.94 13.14 7.95
CA ARG A 152 -1.70 13.61 9.31
C ARG A 152 -0.21 13.67 9.64
N ARG A 153 0.54 12.67 9.21
CA ARG A 153 1.98 12.60 9.47
C ARG A 153 2.74 13.68 8.72
N ALA A 154 2.38 13.91 7.45
CA ALA A 154 3.09 14.85 6.59
C ALA A 154 2.81 16.32 6.93
N SER A 155 1.60 16.63 7.41
CA SER A 155 1.22 18.00 7.75
C SER A 155 1.69 18.44 9.14
N GLY A 156 2.19 17.53 9.93
CA GLY A 156 2.61 17.81 11.31
C GLY A 156 3.99 18.45 11.47
#